data_89cd1f0398424c30adda75785ca00852
#
_entry.id   89cd1f0398424c30adda75785ca00852
#
_cell.length_a   1.000
_cell.length_b   1.000
_cell.length_c   1.000
_cell.angle_alpha   90.00
_cell.angle_beta   90.00
_cell.angle_gamma   90.00
#
_symmetry.space_group_name_H-M   'P 1'
#
loop_
_entity.id
_entity.type
_entity.pdbx_description
1 polymer ?
#
loop_
_entity_poly.entity_id
_entity_poly.type
_entity_poly.pdbx_seq_one_letter_code
_entity_poly.pdbx_strand_id
1 'polypeptide(L)'
;MDAYQKLRPWTEIEACECPSVTGLLLVDLLTDNPLHCDSCRKEVDPERLQLTVEETESVARWFSTAGALYRLWLDSGEYKEYAKGRMLDAKSQVNRAGLAVAAMLSSRIPTRLWFFSDTDDGVPTECLVCGNLLNTDVKWGSGICASCRIQI
;
A
#
# COMPACT_ATOMS: atom_id res chain seq x y z
N MET A 1 -24.29 3.20 5.79
CA MET A 1 -23.28 2.61 4.88
C MET A 1 -22.36 1.73 5.71
N ASP A 2 -22.22 0.50 5.30
CA ASP A 2 -21.27 -0.43 5.92
C ASP A 2 -19.83 0.15 5.77
N ALA A 3 -19.03 0.07 6.82
CA ALA A 3 -17.65 0.57 6.80
C ALA A 3 -16.83 -0.06 5.67
N TYR A 4 -17.06 -1.32 5.34
CA TYR A 4 -16.38 -2.02 4.25
C TYR A 4 -16.65 -1.44 2.86
N GLN A 5 -17.76 -0.73 2.67
CA GLN A 5 -18.07 -0.10 1.37
C GLN A 5 -17.02 0.92 0.94
N LYS A 6 -16.29 1.50 1.90
CA LYS A 6 -15.20 2.43 1.60
C LYS A 6 -13.98 1.77 0.96
N LEU A 7 -13.87 0.45 1.10
CA LEU A 7 -12.75 -0.33 0.57
C LEU A 7 -13.17 -1.27 -0.56
N ARG A 8 -14.45 -1.28 -0.93
CA ARG A 8 -14.94 -2.11 -2.03
C ARG A 8 -14.84 -1.36 -3.35
N PRO A 9 -14.37 -2.01 -4.40
CA PRO A 9 -14.32 -1.41 -5.72
C PRO A 9 -15.72 -1.18 -6.28
N TRP A 10 -15.83 -0.18 -7.13
CA TRP A 10 -17.07 0.11 -7.88
C TRP A 10 -17.23 -0.79 -9.10
N THR A 11 -16.16 -1.43 -9.53
CA THR A 11 -16.12 -2.32 -10.68
C THR A 11 -15.83 -3.74 -10.24
N GLU A 12 -16.17 -4.69 -11.07
CA GLU A 12 -15.81 -6.09 -10.86
C GLU A 12 -14.28 -6.24 -10.93
N ILE A 13 -13.69 -6.85 -9.91
CA ILE A 13 -12.25 -7.07 -9.79
C ILE A 13 -11.92 -8.55 -9.79
N GLU A 14 -10.68 -8.87 -10.12
CA GLU A 14 -10.14 -10.19 -9.91
C GLU A 14 -9.73 -10.36 -8.44
N ALA A 15 -10.63 -10.91 -7.64
CA ALA A 15 -10.43 -11.07 -6.20
C ALA A 15 -9.48 -12.22 -5.86
N CYS A 16 -8.81 -12.09 -4.71
CA CYS A 16 -8.00 -13.17 -4.13
C CYS A 16 -8.86 -14.40 -3.82
N GLU A 17 -8.46 -15.54 -4.34
CA GLU A 17 -9.10 -16.84 -4.12
C GLU A 17 -8.27 -17.77 -3.21
N CYS A 18 -7.18 -17.28 -2.63
CA CYS A 18 -6.39 -18.06 -1.69
C CYS A 18 -7.27 -18.54 -0.53
N PRO A 19 -7.13 -19.80 -0.09
CA PRO A 19 -7.96 -20.34 1.02
C PRO A 19 -7.81 -19.55 2.31
N SER A 20 -6.61 -19.01 2.56
CA SER A 20 -6.34 -18.11 3.67
C SER A 20 -5.44 -16.97 3.21
N VAL A 21 -5.65 -15.78 3.77
CA VAL A 21 -4.79 -14.62 3.54
C VAL A 21 -3.79 -14.55 4.70
N THR A 22 -2.52 -14.84 4.40
CA THR A 22 -1.46 -14.91 5.40
C THR A 22 -0.63 -13.63 5.50
N GLY A 23 -0.78 -12.73 4.54
CA GLY A 23 -0.10 -11.45 4.51
C GLY A 23 -0.78 -10.47 3.58
N LEU A 24 -0.60 -9.18 3.84
CA LEU A 24 -1.21 -8.10 3.08
C LEU A 24 -0.16 -7.13 2.55
N LEU A 25 -0.48 -6.56 1.40
CA LEU A 25 0.17 -5.37 0.86
C LEU A 25 -0.87 -4.24 0.81
N LEU A 26 -0.51 -3.08 1.33
CA LEU A 26 -1.28 -1.85 1.16
C LEU A 26 -0.81 -1.18 -0.12
N VAL A 27 -1.68 -1.11 -1.12
CA VAL A 27 -1.35 -0.66 -2.47
C VAL A 27 -2.26 0.51 -2.88
N ASP A 28 -1.68 1.55 -3.44
CA ASP A 28 -2.38 2.75 -3.90
C ASP A 28 -2.31 3.00 -5.42
N LEU A 29 -1.74 2.06 -6.16
CA LEU A 29 -1.44 2.20 -7.59
C LEU A 29 -2.66 1.89 -8.45
N LEU A 30 -3.51 2.89 -8.72
CA LEU A 30 -4.70 2.76 -9.58
C LEU A 30 -5.58 1.54 -9.23
N THR A 31 -5.65 1.22 -7.96
CA THR A 31 -6.48 0.14 -7.44
C THR A 31 -7.74 0.72 -6.81
N ASP A 32 -8.84 -0.01 -6.88
CA ASP A 32 -10.09 0.37 -6.21
C ASP A 32 -10.14 -0.11 -4.76
N ASN A 33 -9.43 -1.17 -4.44
CA ASN A 33 -9.27 -1.69 -3.08
C ASN A 33 -7.78 -1.74 -2.73
N PRO A 34 -7.34 -1.06 -1.66
CA PRO A 34 -5.94 -1.00 -1.29
C PRO A 34 -5.40 -2.26 -0.61
N LEU A 35 -6.26 -3.21 -0.24
CA LEU A 35 -5.87 -4.43 0.46
C LEU A 35 -5.58 -5.54 -0.54
N HIS A 36 -4.32 -5.90 -0.69
CA HIS A 36 -3.87 -6.93 -1.62
C HIS A 36 -3.26 -8.11 -0.87
N CYS A 37 -3.53 -9.32 -1.36
CA CYS A 37 -2.89 -10.54 -0.85
C CYS A 37 -1.41 -10.56 -1.26
N ASP A 38 -0.52 -10.79 -0.30
CA ASP A 38 0.92 -10.85 -0.58
C ASP A 38 1.31 -12.11 -1.38
N SER A 39 0.48 -13.14 -1.37
CA SER A 39 0.74 -14.41 -2.09
C SER A 39 0.35 -14.36 -3.56
N CYS A 40 -0.80 -13.76 -3.90
CA CYS A 40 -1.32 -13.71 -5.27
C CYS A 40 -1.40 -12.31 -5.88
N ARG A 41 -1.16 -11.25 -5.10
CA ARG A 41 -1.28 -9.82 -5.45
C ARG A 41 -2.69 -9.34 -5.79
N LYS A 42 -3.68 -10.21 -5.76
CA LYS A 42 -5.06 -9.82 -6.03
C LYS A 42 -5.68 -9.11 -4.85
N GLU A 43 -6.69 -8.31 -5.13
CA GLU A 43 -7.43 -7.58 -4.10
C GLU A 43 -8.19 -8.54 -3.18
N VAL A 44 -8.19 -8.24 -1.89
CA VAL A 44 -8.87 -9.05 -0.87
C VAL A 44 -10.16 -8.38 -0.45
N ASP A 45 -11.27 -9.11 -0.46
CA ASP A 45 -12.53 -8.59 0.10
C ASP A 45 -12.30 -8.28 1.60
N PRO A 46 -12.52 -7.03 2.03
CA PRO A 46 -12.27 -6.62 3.41
C PRO A 46 -13.08 -7.43 4.44
N GLU A 47 -14.22 -7.99 4.08
CA GLU A 47 -14.99 -8.87 4.98
C GLU A 47 -14.23 -10.14 5.36
N ARG A 48 -13.40 -10.67 4.45
CA ARG A 48 -12.56 -11.84 4.76
C ARG A 48 -11.54 -11.57 5.86
N LEU A 49 -11.17 -10.32 6.05
CA LEU A 49 -10.15 -9.91 7.02
C LEU A 49 -10.75 -9.59 8.39
N GLN A 50 -12.07 -9.48 8.49
CA GLN A 50 -12.78 -9.12 9.72
C GLN A 50 -12.19 -7.87 10.40
N LEU A 51 -11.92 -6.85 9.59
CA LEU A 51 -11.39 -5.58 10.08
C LEU A 51 -12.39 -4.90 11.01
N THR A 52 -11.90 -4.27 12.07
CA THR A 52 -12.72 -3.39 12.88
C THR A 52 -13.10 -2.13 12.08
N VAL A 53 -14.11 -1.40 12.55
CA VAL A 53 -14.50 -0.11 11.94
C VAL A 53 -13.31 0.86 11.96
N GLU A 54 -12.56 0.92 13.05
CA GLU A 54 -11.38 1.78 13.19
C GLU A 54 -10.29 1.41 12.17
N GLU A 55 -9.99 0.13 12.01
CA GLU A 55 -9.02 -0.34 11.02
C GLU A 55 -9.46 0.02 9.61
N THR A 56 -10.72 -0.23 9.27
CA THR A 56 -11.29 0.07 7.96
C THR A 56 -11.22 1.58 7.66
N GLU A 57 -11.60 2.42 8.61
CA GLU A 57 -11.54 3.88 8.47
C GLU A 57 -10.11 4.38 8.30
N SER A 58 -9.16 3.79 9.02
CA SER A 58 -7.73 4.16 8.93
C SER A 58 -7.15 3.81 7.57
N VAL A 59 -7.45 2.62 7.05
CA VAL A 59 -7.07 2.20 5.69
C VAL A 59 -7.67 3.13 4.65
N ALA A 60 -8.96 3.41 4.74
CA ALA A 60 -9.67 4.25 3.77
C ALA A 60 -9.14 5.68 3.75
N ARG A 61 -8.82 6.25 4.91
CA ARG A 61 -8.29 7.59 5.03
C ARG A 61 -6.90 7.72 4.40
N TRP A 62 -6.01 6.77 4.70
CA TRP A 62 -4.70 6.71 4.06
C TRP A 62 -4.84 6.57 2.55
N PHE A 63 -5.65 5.62 2.09
CA PHE A 63 -5.84 5.31 0.67
C PHE A 63 -6.37 6.51 -0.12
N SER A 64 -7.31 7.26 0.44
CA SER A 64 -7.88 8.44 -0.19
C SER A 64 -6.79 9.48 -0.54
N THR A 65 -5.85 9.72 0.37
CA THR A 65 -4.74 10.66 0.14
C THR A 65 -3.69 10.06 -0.79
N ALA A 66 -3.27 8.83 -0.53
CA ALA A 66 -2.24 8.15 -1.33
C ALA A 66 -2.66 7.99 -2.79
N GLY A 67 -3.89 7.55 -3.02
CA GLY A 67 -4.44 7.41 -4.38
C GLY A 67 -4.58 8.75 -5.11
N ALA A 68 -4.93 9.82 -4.40
CA ALA A 68 -4.99 11.16 -4.97
C ALA A 68 -3.60 11.65 -5.41
N LEU A 69 -2.57 11.48 -4.58
CA LEU A 69 -1.20 11.84 -4.91
C LEU A 69 -0.68 11.03 -6.10
N TYR A 70 -0.97 9.73 -6.13
CA TYR A 70 -0.56 8.89 -7.25
C TYR A 70 -1.17 9.36 -8.58
N ARG A 71 -2.45 9.71 -8.59
CA ARG A 71 -3.12 10.27 -9.77
C ARG A 71 -2.55 11.62 -10.18
N LEU A 72 -2.22 12.50 -9.23
CA LEU A 72 -1.56 13.77 -9.53
C LEU A 72 -0.20 13.55 -10.19
N TRP A 73 0.58 12.59 -9.68
CA TRP A 73 1.86 12.24 -10.30
C TRP A 73 1.68 11.70 -11.71
N LEU A 74 0.70 10.84 -11.92
CA LEU A 74 0.48 10.16 -13.19
C LEU A 74 -0.07 11.08 -14.28
N ASP A 75 -1.05 11.93 -13.96
CA ASP A 75 -1.89 12.61 -14.95
C ASP A 75 -1.84 14.14 -14.92
N SER A 76 -1.44 14.77 -13.81
CA SER A 76 -1.66 16.22 -13.67
C SER A 76 -0.66 17.08 -14.41
N GLY A 77 0.54 16.59 -14.72
CA GLY A 77 1.61 17.39 -15.30
C GLY A 77 2.11 18.48 -14.36
N GLU A 78 1.28 19.45 -14.04
CA GLU A 78 1.63 20.60 -13.18
C GLU A 78 2.01 20.20 -11.75
N TYR A 79 1.28 19.24 -11.14
CA TYR A 79 1.50 18.82 -9.76
C TYR A 79 2.33 17.55 -9.64
N LYS A 80 2.89 17.06 -10.72
CA LYS A 80 3.63 15.80 -10.78
C LYS A 80 4.78 15.77 -9.78
N GLU A 81 5.64 16.78 -9.80
CA GLU A 81 6.84 16.82 -8.94
C GLU A 81 6.48 16.99 -7.47
N TYR A 82 5.45 17.76 -7.16
CA TYR A 82 4.93 17.88 -5.80
C TYR A 82 4.45 16.53 -5.27
N ALA A 83 3.63 15.83 -6.04
CA ALA A 83 3.09 14.51 -5.64
C ALA A 83 4.22 13.48 -5.48
N LYS A 84 5.16 13.41 -6.41
CA LYS A 84 6.34 12.55 -6.33
C LYS A 84 7.13 12.81 -5.05
N GLY A 85 7.40 14.06 -4.74
CA GLY A 85 8.13 14.44 -3.52
C GLY A 85 7.42 13.98 -2.25
N ARG A 86 6.10 14.07 -2.20
CA ARG A 86 5.32 13.58 -1.06
C ARG A 86 5.34 12.07 -0.94
N MET A 87 5.24 11.35 -2.04
CA MET A 87 5.24 9.90 -2.05
C MET A 87 6.61 9.28 -1.76
N LEU A 88 7.71 9.97 -2.11
CA LEU A 88 9.08 9.52 -1.84
C LEU A 88 9.58 9.87 -0.44
N ASP A 89 9.06 10.92 0.18
CA ASP A 89 9.50 11.35 1.50
C ASP A 89 8.91 10.45 2.59
N ALA A 90 9.76 9.63 3.22
CA ALA A 90 9.36 8.74 4.30
C ALA A 90 8.73 9.49 5.50
N LYS A 91 9.02 10.77 5.67
CA LYS A 91 8.49 11.62 6.75
C LYS A 91 7.21 12.36 6.36
N SER A 92 6.76 12.26 5.11
CA SER A 92 5.50 12.86 4.68
C SER A 92 4.33 12.28 5.45
N GLN A 93 3.25 13.07 5.57
CA GLN A 93 2.05 12.62 6.28
C GLN A 93 1.46 11.35 5.66
N VAL A 94 1.44 11.25 4.33
CA VAL A 94 0.88 10.08 3.63
C VAL A 94 1.66 8.81 3.95
N ASN A 95 3.00 8.87 3.95
CA ASN A 95 3.82 7.69 4.23
C ASN A 95 3.80 7.32 5.70
N ARG A 96 3.82 8.28 6.61
CA ARG A 96 3.64 8.01 8.04
C ARG A 96 2.29 7.37 8.33
N ALA A 97 1.23 7.84 7.69
CA ALA A 97 -0.10 7.24 7.82
C ALA A 97 -0.13 5.81 7.29
N GLY A 98 0.45 5.56 6.12
CA GLY A 98 0.54 4.22 5.52
C GLY A 98 1.33 3.25 6.40
N LEU A 99 2.48 3.68 6.93
CA LEU A 99 3.29 2.86 7.84
C LEU A 99 2.56 2.58 9.15
N ALA A 100 1.81 3.55 9.68
CA ALA A 100 1.00 3.36 10.88
C ALA A 100 -0.13 2.33 10.65
N VAL A 101 -0.78 2.38 9.50
CA VAL A 101 -1.80 1.38 9.11
C VAL A 101 -1.17 -0.01 8.98
N ALA A 102 -0.01 -0.13 8.33
CA ALA A 102 0.69 -1.40 8.20
C ALA A 102 1.06 -1.98 9.58
N ALA A 103 1.54 -1.14 10.49
CA ALA A 103 1.87 -1.56 11.86
C ALA A 103 0.62 -2.02 12.63
N MET A 104 -0.48 -1.29 12.51
CA MET A 104 -1.75 -1.62 13.16
C MET A 104 -2.29 -2.98 12.67
N LEU A 105 -2.34 -3.20 11.37
CA LEU A 105 -2.83 -4.45 10.80
C LEU A 105 -1.90 -5.63 11.10
N SER A 106 -0.59 -5.39 11.22
CA SER A 106 0.40 -6.43 11.49
C SER A 106 0.24 -7.07 12.87
N SER A 107 -0.55 -6.48 13.77
CA SER A 107 -0.92 -7.13 15.05
C SER A 107 -1.74 -8.42 14.83
N ARG A 108 -2.42 -8.55 13.71
CA ARG A 108 -3.23 -9.73 13.35
C ARG A 108 -2.76 -10.42 12.07
N ILE A 109 -2.45 -9.66 11.03
CA ILE A 109 -2.00 -10.17 9.73
C ILE A 109 -0.75 -9.41 9.33
N PRO A 110 0.40 -10.06 9.08
CA PRO A 110 1.59 -9.38 8.60
C PRO A 110 1.26 -8.49 7.40
N THR A 111 1.53 -7.21 7.51
CA THR A 111 1.15 -6.22 6.50
C THR A 111 2.34 -5.33 6.17
N ARG A 112 2.56 -5.13 4.86
CA ARG A 112 3.57 -4.20 4.35
C ARG A 112 2.90 -3.10 3.55
N LEU A 113 3.52 -1.93 3.55
CA LEU A 113 3.17 -0.82 2.68
C LEU A 113 3.94 -0.99 1.36
N TRP A 114 3.22 -0.99 0.24
CA TRP A 114 3.85 -0.86 -1.07
C TRP A 114 4.29 0.59 -1.22
N PHE A 115 5.60 0.80 -1.13
CA PHE A 115 6.20 2.13 -1.13
C PHE A 115 6.42 2.61 -2.58
N PHE A 116 6.08 3.85 -2.84
CA PHE A 116 6.21 4.44 -4.19
C PHE A 116 7.66 4.42 -4.67
N SER A 117 7.84 4.08 -5.92
CA SER A 117 9.10 4.16 -6.64
C SER A 117 8.83 4.67 -8.05
N ASP A 118 9.65 5.61 -8.52
CA ASP A 118 9.64 6.05 -9.92
C ASP A 118 10.70 5.25 -10.67
N THR A 119 10.27 4.47 -11.65
CA THR A 119 11.17 3.63 -12.46
C THR A 119 12.22 4.44 -13.23
N ASP A 120 11.94 5.72 -13.52
CA ASP A 120 12.89 6.62 -14.18
C ASP A 120 14.09 6.94 -13.28
N ASP A 121 13.96 6.80 -11.97
CA ASP A 121 15.05 7.01 -11.00
C ASP A 121 15.93 5.77 -10.79
N GLY A 122 15.65 4.69 -11.49
CA GLY A 122 16.36 3.41 -11.35
C GLY A 122 15.73 2.47 -10.34
N VAL A 123 16.35 1.30 -10.15
CA VAL A 123 15.88 0.28 -9.23
C VAL A 123 16.37 0.60 -7.82
N PRO A 124 15.47 0.74 -6.82
CA PRO A 124 15.88 0.98 -5.46
C PRO A 124 16.59 -0.24 -4.87
N THR A 125 17.67 0.00 -4.14
CA THR A 125 18.46 -1.05 -3.45
C THR A 125 18.42 -0.89 -1.95
N GLU A 126 18.01 0.27 -1.46
CA GLU A 126 17.96 0.61 -0.04
C GLU A 126 16.56 1.02 0.36
N CYS A 127 16.23 0.76 1.62
CA CYS A 127 14.97 1.20 2.21
C CYS A 127 14.95 2.72 2.33
N LEU A 128 13.93 3.35 1.76
CA LEU A 128 13.76 4.81 1.83
C LEU A 128 13.40 5.33 3.22
N VAL A 129 13.06 4.44 4.16
CA VAL A 129 12.72 4.81 5.55
C VAL A 129 13.95 4.73 6.46
N CYS A 130 14.70 3.61 6.44
CA CYS A 130 15.83 3.38 7.36
C CYS A 130 17.20 3.33 6.70
N GLY A 131 17.28 3.31 5.37
CA GLY A 131 18.54 3.24 4.63
C GLY A 131 19.20 1.86 4.56
N ASN A 132 18.64 0.84 5.21
CA ASN A 132 19.18 -0.51 5.14
C ASN A 132 18.97 -1.12 3.75
N LEU A 133 19.84 -2.05 3.36
CA LEU A 133 19.67 -2.78 2.12
C LEU A 133 18.35 -3.56 2.11
N LEU A 134 17.66 -3.51 0.97
CA LEU A 134 16.46 -4.29 0.76
C LEU A 134 16.79 -5.77 0.59
N ASN A 135 15.94 -6.64 1.13
CA ASN A 135 15.97 -8.05 0.79
C ASN A 135 15.36 -8.23 -0.60
N THR A 136 16.19 -8.65 -1.57
CA THR A 136 15.80 -8.81 -2.97
C THR A 136 15.22 -10.18 -3.30
N ASP A 137 15.19 -11.11 -2.35
CA ASP A 137 14.52 -12.40 -2.52
C ASP A 137 13.01 -12.22 -2.36
N VAL A 138 12.40 -11.67 -3.39
CA VAL A 138 10.98 -11.32 -3.42
C VAL A 138 10.34 -11.84 -4.70
N LYS A 139 9.07 -12.18 -4.61
CA LYS A 139 8.31 -12.66 -5.75
C LYS A 139 7.91 -11.52 -6.71
N TRP A 140 7.70 -10.33 -6.18
CA TRP A 140 7.39 -9.11 -6.93
C TRP A 140 7.98 -7.88 -6.27
N GLY A 141 8.14 -6.84 -7.10
CA GLY A 141 8.80 -5.61 -6.69
C GLY A 141 10.31 -5.76 -6.69
N SER A 142 11.00 -4.77 -6.14
CA SER A 142 12.46 -4.67 -6.10
C SER A 142 13.03 -5.21 -4.79
N GLY A 143 12.26 -5.17 -3.71
CA GLY A 143 12.74 -5.69 -2.44
C GLY A 143 11.84 -5.36 -1.26
N ILE A 144 12.16 -5.95 -0.12
CA ILE A 144 11.44 -5.80 1.16
C ILE A 144 12.39 -5.29 2.23
N CYS A 145 11.92 -4.34 3.04
CA CYS A 145 12.50 -4.02 4.35
C CYS A 145 11.54 -4.53 5.43
N ALA A 146 11.90 -5.64 6.08
CA ALA A 146 11.05 -6.25 7.10
C ALA A 146 10.88 -5.36 8.33
N SER A 147 11.95 -4.68 8.76
CA SER A 147 11.91 -3.82 9.95
C SER A 147 11.01 -2.59 9.77
N CYS A 148 10.93 -2.05 8.56
CA CYS A 148 10.07 -0.91 8.24
C CYS A 148 8.70 -1.31 7.68
N ARG A 149 8.47 -2.59 7.41
CA ARG A 149 7.24 -3.10 6.80
C ARG A 149 6.94 -2.44 5.46
N ILE A 150 7.95 -2.29 4.62
CA ILE A 150 7.77 -1.79 3.25
C ILE A 150 8.17 -2.83 2.22
N GLN A 151 7.57 -2.73 1.07
CA GLN A 151 7.95 -3.42 -0.16
C GLN A 151 7.95 -2.39 -1.29
N ILE A 152 8.96 -2.43 -2.16
CA ILE A 152 9.11 -1.51 -3.28
C ILE A 152 9.08 -2.30 -4.58
#